data_00491feb2843a612e5c1a98908fc8c6d
#
_entry.id   00491feb2843a612e5c1a98908fc8c6d
#
_cell.length_a   1.000
_cell.length_b   1.000
_cell.length_c   1.000
_cell.angle_alpha   90.00
_cell.angle_beta   90.00
_cell.angle_gamma   90.00
#
_symmetry.space_group_name_H-M   'P 1'
#
loop_
_entity.id
_entity.type
_entity.pdbx_description
1 polymer ?
#
loop_
_entity_poly.entity_id
_entity_poly.type
_entity_poly.pdbx_seq_one_letter_code
_entity_poly.pdbx_strand_id
1 'polypeptide(L)'
;INADNGAPWGSPREPGQVSELALWLIRLGIRVSFSRPYHPQTNGKDERFHRSLKAEVLNGRSFTDLVQAQGAFDRWREVYNHHRPHQALQMATPASRYRMSERSYPQQLPAIEYGAQDTVVIVKALGKMKFQGRRYKLSSALRGLPVAVRAASSQDGHYEVYFMHHKLREIDLHEQ
;
A
#
# COMPACT_ATOMS: atom_id res chain seq x y z
N ILE A 1 -3.25 -4.02 1.00
CA ILE A 1 -1.88 -4.14 1.53
C ILE A 1 -1.66 -2.99 2.48
N ASN A 2 -1.22 -3.29 3.73
CA ASN A 2 -0.65 -2.29 4.63
C ASN A 2 0.85 -2.24 4.39
N ALA A 3 1.38 -1.03 4.25
CA ALA A 3 2.79 -0.80 4.03
C ALA A 3 3.30 0.31 4.97
N ASP A 4 4.59 0.34 5.23
CA ASP A 4 5.22 1.49 5.86
C ASP A 4 5.40 2.64 4.85
N ASN A 5 5.88 3.78 5.34
CA ASN A 5 6.15 4.93 4.47
C ASN A 5 7.55 4.87 3.82
N GLY A 6 8.30 3.80 4.05
CA GLY A 6 9.62 3.58 3.50
C GLY A 6 9.61 3.04 2.08
N ALA A 7 10.76 3.13 1.40
CA ALA A 7 10.95 2.48 0.11
C ALA A 7 10.86 0.94 0.26
N PRO A 8 10.30 0.22 -0.70
CA PRO A 8 9.80 0.69 -2.00
C PRO A 8 8.33 1.15 -2.00
N TRP A 9 7.64 1.10 -0.87
CA TRP A 9 6.19 1.32 -0.76
C TRP A 9 5.80 2.79 -0.87
N GLY A 10 6.50 3.64 -0.14
CA GLY A 10 6.27 5.08 -0.07
C GLY A 10 7.54 5.88 -0.32
N SER A 11 7.48 7.18 -0.07
CA SER A 11 8.63 8.07 -0.11
C SER A 11 9.05 8.48 1.30
N PRO A 12 10.25 8.08 1.77
CA PRO A 12 10.74 8.51 3.08
C PRO A 12 10.91 10.02 3.20
N ARG A 13 11.16 10.70 2.06
CA ARG A 13 11.36 12.16 1.99
C ARG A 13 10.06 12.95 1.97
N GLU A 14 8.98 12.30 1.55
CA GLU A 14 7.67 12.94 1.37
C GLU A 14 6.58 11.96 1.82
N PRO A 15 6.31 11.88 3.14
CA PRO A 15 5.29 10.99 3.70
C PRO A 15 3.93 11.21 3.03
N GLY A 16 3.23 10.12 2.72
CA GLY A 16 1.93 10.17 2.04
C GLY A 16 1.99 10.21 0.52
N GLN A 17 3.18 10.30 -0.09
CA GLN A 17 3.31 10.19 -1.54
C GLN A 17 3.41 8.74 -1.99
N VAL A 18 2.65 8.42 -3.03
CA VAL A 18 2.65 7.09 -3.66
C VAL A 18 3.94 6.87 -4.45
N SER A 19 4.51 5.66 -4.35
CA SER A 19 5.62 5.20 -5.16
C SER A 19 5.13 4.57 -6.47
N GLU A 20 6.05 4.28 -7.40
CA GLU A 20 5.72 3.53 -8.63
C GLU A 20 5.14 2.15 -8.32
N LEU A 21 5.68 1.46 -7.32
CA LEU A 21 5.14 0.18 -6.85
C LEU A 21 3.71 0.33 -6.33
N ALA A 22 3.44 1.37 -5.54
CA ALA A 22 2.09 1.64 -5.06
C ALA A 22 1.11 1.93 -6.21
N LEU A 23 1.52 2.72 -7.22
CA LEU A 23 0.71 2.98 -8.41
C LEU A 23 0.42 1.71 -9.21
N TRP A 24 1.41 0.84 -9.35
CA TRP A 24 1.22 -0.46 -10.01
C TRP A 24 0.21 -1.33 -9.26
N LEU A 25 0.29 -1.41 -7.92
CA LEU A 25 -0.68 -2.13 -7.10
C LEU A 25 -2.09 -1.53 -7.21
N ILE A 26 -2.20 -0.18 -7.19
CA ILE A 26 -3.49 0.51 -7.37
C ILE A 26 -4.09 0.18 -8.73
N ARG A 27 -3.29 0.16 -9.81
CA ARG A 27 -3.77 -0.25 -11.13
C ARG A 27 -4.25 -1.70 -11.19
N LEU A 28 -3.67 -2.56 -10.38
CA LEU A 28 -4.17 -3.94 -10.19
C LEU A 28 -5.45 -4.01 -9.33
N GLY A 29 -6.01 -2.88 -8.90
CA GLY A 29 -7.19 -2.82 -8.04
C GLY A 29 -6.89 -3.22 -6.59
N ILE A 30 -5.63 -3.19 -6.17
CA ILE A 30 -5.20 -3.49 -4.81
C ILE A 30 -5.23 -2.20 -3.99
N ARG A 31 -5.96 -2.21 -2.87
CA ARG A 31 -5.93 -1.09 -1.93
C ARG A 31 -4.61 -1.06 -1.19
N VAL A 32 -3.90 0.06 -1.30
CA VAL A 32 -2.67 0.35 -0.55
C VAL A 32 -3.03 1.30 0.59
N SER A 33 -2.64 0.93 1.80
CA SER A 33 -2.77 1.76 3.00
C SER A 33 -1.39 1.96 3.60
N PHE A 34 -1.05 3.19 3.92
CA PHE A 34 0.22 3.53 4.56
C PHE A 34 0.02 3.70 6.06
N SER A 35 1.01 3.25 6.83
CA SER A 35 1.05 3.49 8.27
C SER A 35 1.07 4.99 8.54
N ARG A 36 0.37 5.42 9.60
CA ARG A 36 0.52 6.81 10.05
C ARG A 36 1.97 7.02 10.53
N PRO A 37 2.58 8.16 10.22
CA PRO A 37 3.89 8.51 10.78
C PRO A 37 3.86 8.36 12.32
N TYR A 38 4.90 7.75 12.89
CA TYR A 38 5.07 7.53 14.34
C TYR A 38 4.00 6.64 15.00
N HIS A 39 3.22 5.87 14.23
CA HIS A 39 2.25 4.88 14.75
C HIS A 39 2.65 3.44 14.35
N PRO A 40 3.63 2.82 15.02
CA PRO A 40 4.08 1.46 14.71
C PRO A 40 2.97 0.41 14.86
N GLN A 41 1.96 0.69 15.67
CA GLN A 41 0.84 -0.22 15.92
C GLN A 41 0.08 -0.63 14.65
N THR A 42 0.17 0.16 13.57
CA THR A 42 -0.48 -0.15 12.29
C THR A 42 0.08 -1.43 11.67
N ASN A 43 1.37 -1.73 11.90
CA ASN A 43 2.05 -2.94 11.43
C ASN A 43 2.32 -3.97 12.54
N GLY A 44 1.63 -3.86 13.68
CA GLY A 44 1.89 -4.70 14.85
C GLY A 44 1.75 -6.21 14.60
N LYS A 45 0.94 -6.63 13.62
CA LYS A 45 0.85 -8.05 13.23
C LYS A 45 2.12 -8.52 12.52
N ASP A 46 2.66 -7.70 11.64
CA ASP A 46 3.89 -7.97 10.91
C ASP A 46 5.10 -7.96 11.86
N GLU A 47 5.18 -6.99 12.75
CA GLU A 47 6.21 -6.94 13.80
C GLU A 47 6.17 -8.18 14.71
N ARG A 48 4.98 -8.63 15.10
CA ARG A 48 4.82 -9.84 15.91
C ARG A 48 5.25 -11.09 15.14
N PHE A 49 4.89 -11.18 13.84
CA PHE A 49 5.33 -12.26 12.97
C PHE A 49 6.86 -12.31 12.89
N HIS A 50 7.51 -11.20 12.59
CA HIS A 50 8.96 -11.10 12.51
C HIS A 50 9.66 -11.40 13.83
N ARG A 51 9.09 -10.98 14.96
CA ARG A 51 9.59 -11.30 16.29
C ARG A 51 9.59 -12.81 16.53
N SER A 52 8.49 -13.48 16.22
CA SER A 52 8.38 -14.95 16.37
C SER A 52 9.37 -15.67 15.45
N LEU A 53 9.46 -15.25 14.18
CA LEU A 53 10.39 -15.79 13.21
C LEU A 53 11.85 -15.66 13.69
N LYS A 54 12.24 -14.47 14.12
CA LYS A 54 13.59 -14.23 14.66
C LYS A 54 13.88 -15.12 15.86
N ALA A 55 12.97 -15.19 16.83
CA ALA A 55 13.17 -15.96 18.06
C ALA A 55 13.28 -17.47 17.79
N GLU A 56 12.50 -18.00 16.86
CA GLU A 56 12.35 -19.43 16.66
C GLU A 56 13.24 -20.01 15.56
N VAL A 57 13.66 -19.18 14.59
CA VAL A 57 14.46 -19.65 13.44
C VAL A 57 15.86 -19.07 13.42
N LEU A 58 16.03 -17.79 13.79
CA LEU A 58 17.29 -17.08 13.59
C LEU A 58 18.15 -16.99 14.85
N ASN A 59 17.54 -16.73 16.01
CA ASN A 59 18.30 -16.50 17.24
C ASN A 59 19.10 -17.73 17.65
N GLY A 60 20.40 -17.53 17.83
CA GLY A 60 21.34 -18.59 18.24
C GLY A 60 21.58 -19.67 17.18
N ARG A 61 21.21 -19.45 15.94
CA ARG A 61 21.45 -20.39 14.83
C ARG A 61 22.33 -19.76 13.77
N SER A 62 23.22 -20.55 13.23
CA SER A 62 23.97 -20.27 12.00
C SER A 62 23.58 -21.31 10.95
N PHE A 63 23.53 -20.88 9.69
CA PHE A 63 23.25 -21.75 8.56
C PHE A 63 24.49 -21.85 7.70
N THR A 64 24.79 -23.04 7.22
CA THR A 64 25.97 -23.29 6.36
C THR A 64 25.74 -22.74 4.95
N ASP A 65 24.50 -22.73 4.49
CA ASP A 65 24.10 -22.29 3.17
C ASP A 65 22.62 -21.88 3.11
N LEU A 66 22.20 -21.37 1.94
CA LEU A 66 20.82 -20.94 1.71
C LEU A 66 19.81 -22.09 1.72
N VAL A 67 20.22 -23.30 1.32
CA VAL A 67 19.34 -24.47 1.31
C VAL A 67 18.96 -24.87 2.72
N GLN A 68 19.94 -24.90 3.62
CA GLN A 68 19.69 -25.19 5.04
C GLN A 68 18.81 -24.10 5.68
N ALA A 69 19.08 -22.84 5.39
CA ALA A 69 18.27 -21.72 5.85
C ALA A 69 16.83 -21.84 5.34
N GLN A 70 16.65 -22.04 4.03
CA GLN A 70 15.32 -22.19 3.42
C GLN A 70 14.54 -23.36 4.04
N GLY A 71 15.18 -24.50 4.24
CA GLY A 71 14.56 -25.65 4.88
C GLY A 71 14.09 -25.36 6.32
N ALA A 72 14.84 -24.54 7.06
CA ALA A 72 14.42 -24.13 8.41
C ALA A 72 13.20 -23.17 8.35
N PHE A 73 13.19 -22.22 7.43
CA PHE A 73 12.05 -21.32 7.21
C PHE A 73 10.80 -22.07 6.75
N ASP A 74 10.96 -23.05 5.87
CA ASP A 74 9.82 -23.84 5.35
C ASP A 74 9.16 -24.68 6.45
N ARG A 75 9.95 -25.33 7.29
CA ARG A 75 9.42 -26.07 8.47
C ARG A 75 8.71 -25.15 9.44
N TRP A 76 9.31 -23.99 9.73
CA TRP A 76 8.69 -23.02 10.62
C TRP A 76 7.38 -22.48 10.04
N ARG A 77 7.36 -22.15 8.74
CA ARG A 77 6.18 -21.68 8.02
C ARG A 77 5.03 -22.69 8.07
N GLU A 78 5.35 -23.96 7.92
CA GLU A 78 4.38 -25.05 8.03
C GLU A 78 3.73 -25.07 9.43
N VAL A 79 4.55 -25.08 10.48
CA VAL A 79 4.06 -25.05 11.86
C VAL A 79 3.27 -23.77 12.15
N TYR A 80 3.79 -22.61 11.73
CA TYR A 80 3.16 -21.32 11.98
C TYR A 80 1.78 -21.21 11.33
N ASN A 81 1.65 -21.66 10.08
CA ASN A 81 0.42 -21.49 9.33
C ASN A 81 -0.62 -22.60 9.58
N HIS A 82 -0.19 -23.83 9.78
CA HIS A 82 -1.10 -24.98 9.81
C HIS A 82 -1.30 -25.60 11.18
N HIS A 83 -0.37 -25.39 12.12
CA HIS A 83 -0.42 -26.08 13.41
C HIS A 83 -0.51 -25.11 14.61
N ARG A 84 0.00 -23.88 14.49
CA ARG A 84 -0.01 -22.93 15.59
C ARG A 84 -1.37 -22.25 15.76
N PRO A 85 -2.04 -22.39 16.93
CA PRO A 85 -3.23 -21.64 17.22
C PRO A 85 -2.91 -20.16 17.52
N HIS A 86 -3.74 -19.26 17.01
CA HIS A 86 -3.59 -17.82 17.22
C HIS A 86 -4.78 -17.27 18.00
N GLN A 87 -4.51 -16.64 19.14
CA GLN A 87 -5.55 -16.03 19.98
C GLN A 87 -6.41 -15.03 19.22
N ALA A 88 -5.80 -14.17 18.36
CA ALA A 88 -6.51 -13.21 17.54
C ALA A 88 -7.43 -13.85 16.48
N LEU A 89 -7.27 -15.14 16.22
CA LEU A 89 -8.10 -15.94 15.32
C LEU A 89 -9.02 -16.91 16.08
N GLN A 90 -9.28 -16.64 17.36
CA GLN A 90 -10.07 -17.53 18.23
C GLN A 90 -9.45 -18.94 18.30
N MET A 91 -8.14 -19.01 18.47
CA MET A 91 -7.35 -20.25 18.50
C MET A 91 -7.33 -21.05 17.18
N ALA A 92 -7.85 -20.50 16.10
CA ALA A 92 -7.69 -21.10 14.78
C ALA A 92 -6.29 -20.83 14.19
N THR A 93 -5.89 -21.62 13.20
CA THR A 93 -4.62 -21.45 12.49
C THR A 93 -4.74 -20.42 11.36
N PRO A 94 -3.66 -19.72 10.97
CA PRO A 94 -3.68 -18.78 9.85
C PRO A 94 -4.21 -19.41 8.54
N ALA A 95 -3.80 -20.64 8.23
CA ALA A 95 -4.23 -21.34 7.02
C ALA A 95 -5.74 -21.54 6.96
N SER A 96 -6.42 -21.75 8.10
CA SER A 96 -7.87 -21.89 8.14
C SER A 96 -8.63 -20.61 7.73
N ARG A 97 -7.96 -19.47 7.75
CA ARG A 97 -8.51 -18.16 7.36
C ARG A 97 -8.04 -17.71 5.97
N TYR A 98 -7.04 -18.37 5.42
CA TYR A 98 -6.52 -18.04 4.10
C TYR A 98 -7.49 -18.57 3.02
N ARG A 99 -7.79 -17.70 2.09
CA ARG A 99 -8.50 -18.06 0.86
C ARG A 99 -7.68 -17.58 -0.33
N MET A 100 -7.44 -18.48 -1.25
CA MET A 100 -6.76 -18.11 -2.50
C MET A 100 -7.64 -17.14 -3.29
N SER A 101 -7.02 -16.12 -3.88
CA SER A 101 -7.72 -15.19 -4.75
C SER A 101 -8.15 -15.88 -6.05
N GLU A 102 -9.38 -15.67 -6.47
CA GLU A 102 -9.89 -16.11 -7.77
C GLU A 102 -9.40 -15.19 -8.91
N ARG A 103 -8.79 -14.05 -8.56
CA ARG A 103 -8.30 -13.08 -9.53
C ARG A 103 -6.98 -13.54 -10.12
N SER A 104 -6.94 -13.71 -11.44
CA SER A 104 -5.69 -13.92 -12.19
C SER A 104 -4.93 -12.61 -12.37
N TYR A 105 -3.62 -12.72 -12.50
CA TYR A 105 -2.79 -11.59 -12.89
C TYR A 105 -3.09 -11.21 -14.34
N PRO A 106 -3.43 -9.94 -14.64
CA PRO A 106 -3.76 -9.52 -15.98
C PRO A 106 -2.50 -9.46 -16.86
N GLN A 107 -2.60 -9.88 -18.11
CA GLN A 107 -1.50 -9.78 -19.09
C GLN A 107 -1.13 -8.31 -19.37
N GLN A 108 -2.11 -7.42 -19.32
CA GLN A 108 -1.93 -5.97 -19.48
C GLN A 108 -2.55 -5.26 -18.29
N LEU A 109 -1.87 -4.21 -17.79
CA LEU A 109 -2.43 -3.41 -16.74
C LEU A 109 -3.72 -2.73 -17.20
N PRO A 110 -4.77 -2.69 -16.36
CA PRO A 110 -6.01 -2.02 -16.67
C PRO A 110 -5.79 -0.56 -17.10
N ALA A 111 -6.61 -0.08 -18.03
CA ALA A 111 -6.64 1.32 -18.41
C ALA A 111 -6.99 2.20 -17.20
N ILE A 112 -6.49 3.44 -17.20
CA ILE A 112 -6.85 4.42 -16.18
C ILE A 112 -8.08 5.16 -16.68
N GLU A 113 -9.23 4.84 -16.09
CA GLU A 113 -10.52 5.39 -16.51
C GLU A 113 -11.17 6.12 -15.33
N TYR A 114 -11.90 7.17 -15.65
CA TYR A 114 -12.61 8.01 -14.69
C TYR A 114 -14.06 8.23 -15.15
N GLY A 115 -14.92 8.59 -14.22
CA GLY A 115 -16.32 8.89 -14.53
C GLY A 115 -16.50 10.16 -15.35
N ALA A 116 -17.60 10.26 -16.06
CA ALA A 116 -17.91 11.44 -16.90
C ALA A 116 -18.03 12.74 -16.07
N GLN A 117 -18.24 12.65 -14.77
CA GLN A 117 -18.35 13.81 -13.87
C GLN A 117 -16.99 14.19 -13.23
N ASP A 118 -15.95 13.38 -13.44
CA ASP A 118 -14.64 13.63 -12.88
C ASP A 118 -13.90 14.69 -13.70
N THR A 119 -13.30 15.68 -13.06
CA THR A 119 -12.36 16.58 -13.72
C THR A 119 -11.01 15.89 -13.83
N VAL A 120 -10.64 15.47 -15.03
CA VAL A 120 -9.39 14.75 -15.29
C VAL A 120 -8.25 15.73 -15.56
N VAL A 121 -7.16 15.62 -14.81
CA VAL A 121 -5.96 16.45 -14.94
C VAL A 121 -4.73 15.58 -15.12
N ILE A 122 -3.87 15.93 -16.09
CA ILE A 122 -2.58 15.24 -16.29
C ILE A 122 -1.52 15.82 -15.36
N VAL A 123 -0.88 14.95 -14.61
CA VAL A 123 0.23 15.32 -13.71
C VAL A 123 1.47 15.67 -14.54
N LYS A 124 2.03 16.86 -14.33
CA LYS A 124 3.19 17.39 -15.06
C LYS A 124 4.51 16.98 -14.39
N ALA A 125 5.61 17.58 -14.87
CA ALA A 125 6.93 17.37 -14.29
C ALA A 125 6.95 17.62 -12.77
N LEU A 126 7.83 16.92 -12.06
CA LEU A 126 7.99 16.95 -10.61
C LEU A 126 6.73 16.54 -9.82
N GLY A 127 5.80 15.80 -10.46
CA GLY A 127 4.59 15.33 -9.79
C GLY A 127 3.59 16.44 -9.45
N LYS A 128 3.59 17.53 -10.22
CA LYS A 128 2.70 18.67 -9.99
C LYS A 128 1.50 18.63 -10.94
N MET A 129 0.32 18.96 -10.43
CA MET A 129 -0.87 19.23 -11.22
C MET A 129 -1.30 20.69 -11.08
N LYS A 130 -2.03 21.22 -12.06
CA LYS A 130 -2.68 22.53 -12.01
C LYS A 130 -4.19 22.33 -11.95
N PHE A 131 -4.81 22.94 -10.96
CA PHE A 131 -6.26 22.94 -10.81
C PHE A 131 -6.72 24.30 -10.25
N GLN A 132 -7.78 24.87 -10.82
CA GLN A 132 -8.33 26.19 -10.45
C GLN A 132 -7.24 27.28 -10.29
N GLY A 133 -6.33 27.39 -11.26
CA GLY A 133 -5.25 28.37 -11.24
C GLY A 133 -4.06 28.06 -10.32
N ARG A 134 -4.20 27.14 -9.36
CA ARG A 134 -3.19 26.79 -8.36
C ARG A 134 -2.41 25.52 -8.76
N ARG A 135 -1.21 25.37 -8.18
CA ARG A 135 -0.35 24.20 -8.40
C ARG A 135 -0.29 23.35 -7.13
N TYR A 136 -0.57 22.07 -7.29
CA TYR A 136 -0.55 21.09 -6.21
C TYR A 136 0.50 20.04 -6.50
N LYS A 137 1.34 19.73 -5.49
CA LYS A 137 2.28 18.63 -5.58
C LYS A 137 1.57 17.34 -5.16
N LEU A 138 1.68 16.30 -5.98
CA LEU A 138 1.19 14.96 -5.68
C LEU A 138 2.39 14.03 -5.46
N SER A 139 2.78 13.27 -6.48
CA SER A 139 3.96 12.42 -6.46
C SER A 139 4.65 12.43 -7.81
N SER A 140 5.98 12.40 -7.83
CA SER A 140 6.77 12.30 -9.05
C SER A 140 6.48 11.03 -9.86
N ALA A 141 6.09 9.95 -9.18
CA ALA A 141 5.69 8.69 -9.80
C ALA A 141 4.44 8.83 -10.70
N LEU A 142 3.60 9.85 -10.45
CA LEU A 142 2.40 10.13 -11.25
C LEU A 142 2.68 10.93 -12.53
N ARG A 143 3.91 11.31 -12.81
CA ARG A 143 4.25 12.12 -13.99
C ARG A 143 3.68 11.50 -15.28
N GLY A 144 2.95 12.30 -16.03
CA GLY A 144 2.31 11.89 -17.30
C GLY A 144 1.02 11.09 -17.13
N LEU A 145 0.64 10.73 -15.91
CA LEU A 145 -0.58 9.99 -15.65
C LEU A 145 -1.75 10.93 -15.36
N PRO A 146 -2.99 10.53 -15.73
CA PRO A 146 -4.20 11.25 -15.37
C PRO A 146 -4.59 10.99 -13.93
N VAL A 147 -5.12 12.01 -13.26
CA VAL A 147 -5.77 11.95 -11.95
C VAL A 147 -7.15 12.59 -12.03
N ALA A 148 -8.09 12.13 -11.23
CA ALA A 148 -9.42 12.73 -11.13
C ALA A 148 -9.47 13.71 -9.97
N VAL A 149 -10.10 14.85 -10.18
CA VAL A 149 -10.45 15.81 -9.13
C VAL A 149 -11.98 15.79 -8.99
N ARG A 150 -12.44 15.55 -7.78
CA ARG A 150 -13.87 15.45 -7.42
C ARG A 150 -14.21 16.49 -6.39
N ALA A 151 -15.36 17.14 -6.52
CA ALA A 151 -15.87 17.97 -5.45
C ALA A 151 -16.20 17.10 -4.23
N ALA A 152 -15.75 17.51 -3.05
CA ALA A 152 -16.15 16.87 -1.81
C ALA A 152 -17.62 17.22 -1.51
N SER A 153 -18.44 16.21 -1.20
CA SER A 153 -19.87 16.39 -0.99
C SER A 153 -20.23 17.19 0.26
N SER A 154 -19.27 17.49 1.15
CA SER A 154 -19.52 18.08 2.45
C SER A 154 -19.33 19.60 2.53
N GLN A 155 -18.54 20.21 1.64
CA GLN A 155 -18.19 21.64 1.71
C GLN A 155 -17.87 22.19 0.33
N ASP A 156 -18.37 23.40 0.02
CA ASP A 156 -17.99 24.14 -1.17
C ASP A 156 -16.51 24.53 -1.14
N GLY A 157 -15.84 24.51 -2.29
CA GLY A 157 -14.41 24.78 -2.40
C GLY A 157 -13.48 23.66 -1.98
N HIS A 158 -14.01 22.55 -1.46
CA HIS A 158 -13.23 21.36 -1.11
C HIS A 158 -13.27 20.32 -2.22
N TYR A 159 -12.10 19.77 -2.54
CA TYR A 159 -11.92 18.77 -3.59
C TYR A 159 -11.04 17.64 -3.12
N GLU A 160 -11.29 16.46 -3.67
CA GLU A 160 -10.48 15.26 -3.46
C GLU A 160 -9.80 14.85 -4.77
N VAL A 161 -8.51 14.52 -4.70
CA VAL A 161 -7.73 14.07 -5.85
C VAL A 161 -7.55 12.57 -5.77
N TYR A 162 -7.89 11.87 -6.85
CA TYR A 162 -7.83 10.42 -6.92
C TYR A 162 -6.92 9.94 -8.04
N PHE A 163 -6.19 8.86 -7.77
CA PHE A 163 -5.64 8.01 -8.81
C PHE A 163 -6.41 6.69 -8.80
N MET A 164 -7.23 6.50 -9.83
CA MET A 164 -8.23 5.43 -9.89
C MET A 164 -9.14 5.42 -8.64
N HIS A 165 -9.04 4.39 -7.81
CA HIS A 165 -9.81 4.27 -6.56
C HIS A 165 -9.09 4.82 -5.32
N HIS A 166 -7.83 5.25 -5.46
CA HIS A 166 -6.99 5.68 -4.34
C HIS A 166 -7.01 7.19 -4.18
N LYS A 167 -7.45 7.68 -3.01
CA LYS A 167 -7.39 9.10 -2.68
C LYS A 167 -5.95 9.52 -2.39
N LEU A 168 -5.45 10.50 -3.16
CA LEU A 168 -4.08 11.01 -3.05
C LEU A 168 -3.97 12.15 -2.04
N ARG A 169 -4.92 13.09 -2.10
CA ARG A 169 -4.97 14.25 -1.21
C ARG A 169 -6.33 14.94 -1.25
N GLU A 170 -6.51 15.84 -0.29
CA GLU A 170 -7.58 16.84 -0.27
C GLU A 170 -7.04 18.20 -0.70
N ILE A 171 -7.88 19.01 -1.30
CA ILE A 171 -7.62 20.37 -1.71
C ILE A 171 -8.71 21.25 -1.10
N ASP A 172 -8.30 22.29 -0.39
CA ASP A 172 -9.14 23.39 0.03
C ASP A 172 -8.75 24.65 -0.76
N LEU A 173 -9.70 25.19 -1.50
CA LEU A 173 -9.48 26.43 -2.25
C LEU A 173 -9.48 27.69 -1.37
N HIS A 174 -9.97 27.59 -0.14
CA HIS A 174 -10.00 28.70 0.82
C HIS A 174 -8.69 28.81 1.61
N GLU A 175 -7.88 27.73 1.72
CA GLU A 175 -6.52 27.82 2.28
C GLU A 175 -5.61 28.59 1.32
N GLN A 176 -4.91 29.62 1.85
CA GLN A 176 -3.91 30.42 1.12
C GLN A 176 -2.55 29.74 1.05
#